data_869278c6fcc9f84fb75445f3d807dde8
#
_entry.id   869278c6fcc9f84fb75445f3d807dde8
#
_cell.length_a   1.000
_cell.length_b   1.000
_cell.length_c   1.000
_cell.angle_alpha   90.00
_cell.angle_beta   90.00
_cell.angle_gamma   90.00
#
_symmetry.space_group_name_H-M   'P 1'
#
loop_
_entity.id
_entity.type
_entity.pdbx_description
1 polymer ?
#
loop_
_entity_poly.entity_id
_entity_poly.type
_entity_poly.pdbx_seq_one_letter_code
_entity_poly.pdbx_strand_id
1 'polypeptide(L)'
;MLPVAIAPVLEHIGDVYVVSAVAKKDFVANPGLHRTMLGDGLACLCSAFLGGPPETTYSEVTGAMSITKVTSPAVIRISAATAICFSIVGKLSALLQSIPQGVLGGIMLLLFGTIASVGVQN
;
A
#
# COMPACT_ATOMS: atom_id res chain seq x y z
N MET A 1 16.31 9.01 14.88
CA MET A 1 15.14 9.28 14.01
C MET A 1 15.49 9.24 12.52
N LEU A 2 16.54 9.95 12.05
CA LEU A 2 16.92 9.93 10.62
C LEU A 2 17.21 8.54 10.03
N PRO A 3 17.93 7.62 10.70
CA PRO A 3 18.15 6.29 10.13
C PRO A 3 16.89 5.46 9.94
N VAL A 4 15.86 5.70 10.75
CA VAL A 4 14.59 4.97 10.66
C VAL A 4 13.79 5.39 9.44
N ALA A 5 13.97 6.63 8.97
CA ALA A 5 13.29 7.13 7.77
C ALA A 5 13.79 6.49 6.46
N ILE A 6 14.99 5.89 6.48
CA ILE A 6 15.56 5.24 5.29
C ILE A 6 14.75 3.98 4.92
N ALA A 7 14.28 3.23 5.90
CA ALA A 7 13.53 1.99 5.67
C ALA A 7 12.23 2.23 4.88
N PRO A 8 11.34 3.19 5.26
CA PRO A 8 10.15 3.50 4.47
C PRO A 8 10.46 3.99 3.05
N VAL A 9 11.56 4.73 2.88
CA VAL A 9 11.96 5.20 1.54
C VAL A 9 12.35 4.04 0.64
N LEU A 10 13.14 3.10 1.16
CA LEU A 10 13.52 1.90 0.41
C LEU A 10 12.33 1.01 0.10
N GLU A 11 11.40 0.85 1.05
CA GLU A 11 10.17 0.12 0.87
C GLU A 11 9.31 0.75 -0.23
N HIS A 12 9.12 2.07 -0.18
CA HIS A 12 8.37 2.81 -1.20
C HIS A 12 8.97 2.61 -2.61
N ILE A 13 10.29 2.71 -2.74
CA ILE A 13 10.99 2.48 -4.01
C ILE A 13 10.73 1.06 -4.51
N GLY A 14 10.87 0.07 -3.63
CA GLY A 14 10.60 -1.34 -3.97
C GLY A 14 9.17 -1.55 -4.45
N ASP A 15 8.18 -1.01 -3.74
CA ASP A 15 6.77 -1.13 -4.09
C ASP A 15 6.45 -0.47 -5.44
N VAL A 16 7.02 0.71 -5.72
CA VAL A 16 6.82 1.36 -7.02
C VAL A 16 7.36 0.51 -8.17
N TYR A 17 8.51 -0.17 -7.97
CA TYR A 17 9.03 -1.11 -8.96
C TYR A 17 8.08 -2.29 -9.18
N VAL A 18 7.58 -2.91 -8.10
CA VAL A 18 6.64 -4.03 -8.20
C VAL A 18 5.34 -3.61 -8.86
N VAL A 19 4.78 -2.47 -8.49
CA VAL A 19 3.56 -1.93 -9.12
C VAL A 19 3.79 -1.63 -10.60
N SER A 20 4.95 -1.09 -10.95
CA SER A 20 5.33 -0.85 -12.36
C SER A 20 5.36 -2.15 -13.15
N ALA A 21 5.93 -3.21 -12.59
CA ALA A 21 5.98 -4.52 -13.20
C ALA A 21 4.58 -5.14 -13.39
N VAL A 22 3.74 -5.07 -12.36
CA VAL A 22 2.36 -5.60 -12.40
C VAL A 22 1.48 -4.84 -13.39
N ALA A 23 1.60 -3.51 -13.39
CA ALA A 23 0.83 -2.63 -14.28
C ALA A 23 1.37 -2.61 -15.71
N LYS A 24 2.58 -3.13 -15.94
CA LYS A 24 3.31 -3.04 -17.21
C LYS A 24 3.47 -1.58 -17.69
N LYS A 25 3.67 -0.68 -16.74
CA LYS A 25 3.89 0.75 -16.96
C LYS A 25 5.08 1.20 -16.13
N ASP A 26 5.89 2.09 -16.68
CA ASP A 26 7.04 2.63 -15.97
C ASP A 26 6.61 3.83 -15.10
N PHE A 27 6.25 3.57 -13.85
CA PHE A 27 5.94 4.60 -12.86
C PHE A 27 7.19 5.24 -12.25
N VAL A 28 8.35 4.64 -12.44
CA VAL A 28 9.63 5.19 -11.99
C VAL A 28 10.03 6.38 -12.85
N ALA A 29 9.79 6.30 -14.16
CA ALA A 29 10.08 7.39 -15.11
C ALA A 29 8.94 8.40 -15.20
N ASN A 30 7.68 7.95 -15.19
CA ASN A 30 6.52 8.81 -15.34
C ASN A 30 5.34 8.32 -14.46
N PRO A 31 4.95 9.04 -13.42
CA PRO A 31 5.24 10.44 -13.08
C PRO A 31 6.59 10.70 -12.38
N GLY A 32 7.35 9.69 -12.03
CA GLY A 32 8.62 9.76 -11.35
C GLY A 32 8.53 9.48 -9.84
N LEU A 33 9.59 8.87 -9.29
CA LEU A 33 9.67 8.52 -7.87
C LEU A 33 9.50 9.74 -6.94
N HIS A 34 10.00 10.91 -7.34
CA HIS A 34 9.89 12.13 -6.54
C HIS A 34 8.44 12.56 -6.31
N ARG A 35 7.56 12.35 -7.30
CA ARG A 35 6.13 12.68 -7.17
C ARG A 35 5.38 11.69 -6.30
N THR A 36 5.69 10.41 -6.41
CA THR A 36 5.09 9.37 -5.57
C THR A 36 5.52 9.53 -4.12
N MET A 37 6.79 9.83 -3.85
CA MET A 37 7.29 10.13 -2.52
C MET A 37 6.71 11.40 -1.92
N LEU A 38 6.49 12.45 -2.73
CA LEU A 38 5.80 13.66 -2.27
C LEU A 38 4.36 13.37 -1.87
N GLY A 39 3.65 12.53 -2.63
CA GLY A 39 2.29 12.10 -2.30
C GLY A 39 2.23 11.36 -0.97
N ASP A 40 3.15 10.44 -0.74
CA ASP A 40 3.27 9.67 0.50
C ASP A 40 3.61 10.58 1.69
N GLY A 41 4.55 11.49 1.52
CA GLY A 41 4.90 12.49 2.54
C GLY A 41 3.74 13.43 2.89
N LEU A 42 2.97 13.86 1.90
CA LEU A 42 1.77 14.68 2.13
C LEU A 42 0.68 13.89 2.87
N ALA A 43 0.51 12.61 2.55
CA ALA A 43 -0.41 11.73 3.27
C ALA A 43 0.00 11.59 4.75
N CYS A 44 1.29 11.38 5.02
CA CYS A 44 1.83 11.36 6.38
C CYS A 44 1.58 12.66 7.12
N LEU A 45 1.78 13.81 6.48
CA LEU A 45 1.49 15.12 7.10
C LEU A 45 0.01 15.26 7.46
N CYS A 46 -0.89 14.90 6.54
CA CYS A 46 -2.32 14.94 6.80
C CYS A 46 -2.71 14.01 7.95
N SER A 47 -2.17 12.80 7.99
CA SER A 47 -2.39 11.85 9.08
C SER A 47 -1.92 12.41 10.42
N ALA A 48 -0.73 13.01 10.45
CA ALA A 48 -0.17 13.63 11.65
C ALA A 48 -1.05 14.80 12.18
N PHE A 49 -1.59 15.62 11.30
CA PHE A 49 -2.53 16.69 11.69
C PHE A 49 -3.82 16.15 12.29
N LEU A 50 -4.28 14.99 11.83
CA LEU A 50 -5.47 14.32 12.35
C LEU A 50 -5.19 13.48 13.61
N GLY A 51 -3.93 13.42 14.06
CA GLY A 51 -3.51 12.62 15.21
C GLY A 51 -3.36 11.13 14.91
N GLY A 52 -3.26 10.77 13.63
CA GLY A 52 -3.02 9.40 13.19
C GLY A 52 -1.55 8.99 13.27
N PRO A 53 -1.26 7.69 13.16
CA PRO A 53 0.12 7.20 13.06
C PRO A 53 0.76 7.61 11.72
N PRO A 54 2.10 7.61 11.64
CA PRO A 54 2.78 7.80 10.37
C PRO A 54 2.39 6.70 9.39
N GLU A 55 2.03 7.08 8.19
CA GLU A 55 1.65 6.17 7.13
C GLU A 55 2.84 5.89 6.22
N THR A 56 2.85 4.72 5.61
CA THR A 56 3.81 4.32 4.60
C THR A 56 3.10 3.52 3.52
N THR A 57 3.80 3.25 2.43
CA THR A 57 3.31 2.40 1.36
C THR A 57 3.09 0.98 1.89
N TYR A 58 1.93 0.39 1.59
CA TYR A 58 1.59 -0.96 2.02
C TYR A 58 1.88 -1.98 0.93
N SER A 59 2.88 -2.80 1.14
CA SER A 59 3.25 -3.91 0.24
C SER A 59 2.13 -4.94 0.09
N GLU A 60 1.26 -5.08 1.09
CA GLU A 60 0.09 -5.96 1.04
C GLU A 60 -0.89 -5.55 -0.06
N VAL A 61 -1.09 -4.25 -0.27
CA VAL A 61 -1.95 -3.74 -1.35
C VAL A 61 -1.31 -4.05 -2.70
N THR A 62 0.00 -3.92 -2.81
CA THR A 62 0.76 -4.29 -4.01
C THR A 62 0.63 -5.78 -4.31
N GLY A 63 0.69 -6.62 -3.27
CA GLY A 63 0.43 -8.06 -3.38
C GLY A 63 -0.98 -8.37 -3.87
N ALA A 64 -1.99 -7.69 -3.33
CA ALA A 64 -3.38 -7.84 -3.77
C ALA A 64 -3.56 -7.42 -5.24
N MET A 65 -2.89 -6.34 -5.66
CA MET A 65 -2.88 -5.91 -7.07
C MET A 65 -2.24 -6.96 -7.98
N SER A 66 -1.18 -7.63 -7.53
CA SER A 66 -0.52 -8.70 -8.28
C SER A 66 -1.45 -9.90 -8.52
N ILE A 67 -2.24 -10.27 -7.52
CA ILE A 67 -3.18 -11.40 -7.59
C ILE A 67 -4.39 -11.05 -8.45
N THR A 68 -5.01 -9.88 -8.21
CA THR A 68 -6.23 -9.45 -8.89
C THR A 68 -5.97 -8.88 -10.27
N LYS A 69 -4.72 -8.49 -10.57
CA LYS A 69 -4.30 -7.79 -11.80
C LYS A 69 -5.08 -6.50 -12.05
N VAL A 70 -5.66 -5.91 -11.00
CA VAL A 70 -6.37 -4.64 -11.06
C VAL A 70 -5.38 -3.52 -10.82
N THR A 71 -5.03 -2.81 -11.87
CA THR A 71 -4.01 -1.74 -11.85
C THR A 71 -4.59 -0.36 -12.21
N SER A 72 -5.91 -0.27 -12.35
CA SER A 72 -6.56 0.99 -12.70
C SER A 72 -6.53 1.99 -11.54
N PRO A 73 -5.99 3.20 -11.73
CA PRO A 73 -6.00 4.24 -10.69
C PRO A 73 -7.41 4.64 -10.22
N ALA A 74 -8.41 4.52 -11.11
CA ALA A 74 -9.80 4.80 -10.77
C ALA A 74 -10.34 3.85 -9.70
N VAL A 75 -10.04 2.55 -9.82
CA VAL A 75 -10.45 1.54 -8.84
C VAL A 75 -9.81 1.83 -7.47
N ILE A 76 -8.53 2.19 -7.45
CA ILE A 76 -7.81 2.50 -6.22
C ILE A 76 -8.38 3.75 -5.53
N ARG A 77 -8.73 4.78 -6.29
CA ARG A 77 -9.39 5.99 -5.75
C ARG A 77 -10.76 5.69 -5.17
N ILE A 78 -11.55 4.87 -5.85
CA ILE A 78 -12.88 4.45 -5.36
C ILE A 78 -12.71 3.60 -4.09
N SER A 79 -11.75 2.70 -4.04
CA SER A 79 -11.44 1.90 -2.86
C SER A 79 -11.05 2.77 -1.67
N ALA A 80 -10.22 3.78 -1.89
CA ALA A 80 -9.82 4.73 -0.85
C ALA A 80 -11.03 5.54 -0.33
N ALA A 81 -11.88 6.04 -1.22
CA ALA A 81 -13.11 6.74 -0.83
C ALA A 81 -14.06 5.82 -0.03
N THR A 82 -14.21 4.58 -0.45
CA THR A 82 -15.01 3.57 0.24
C THR A 82 -14.45 3.26 1.63
N ALA A 83 -13.12 3.15 1.76
CA ALA A 83 -12.46 2.93 3.05
C ALA A 83 -12.69 4.09 4.01
N ILE A 84 -12.65 5.33 3.52
CA ILE A 84 -12.95 6.53 4.33
C ILE A 84 -14.41 6.48 4.81
N CYS A 85 -15.37 6.15 3.93
CA CYS A 85 -16.77 6.01 4.32
C CYS A 85 -16.96 4.90 5.37
N PHE A 86 -16.28 3.77 5.22
CA PHE A 86 -16.35 2.67 6.17
C PHE A 86 -15.69 2.96 7.51
N SER A 87 -14.68 3.81 7.55
CA SER A 87 -14.03 4.22 8.81
C SER A 87 -14.98 4.95 9.75
N ILE A 88 -16.00 5.62 9.21
CA ILE A 88 -17.03 6.31 9.99
C ILE A 88 -18.01 5.31 10.63
N VAL A 89 -18.16 4.11 10.06
CA VAL A 89 -19.04 3.06 10.55
C VAL A 89 -18.28 2.21 11.58
N GLY A 90 -18.38 2.53 12.87
CA GLY A 90 -17.68 1.80 13.94
C GLY A 90 -18.01 0.30 14.00
N LYS A 91 -19.19 -0.13 13.57
CA LYS A 91 -19.58 -1.54 13.49
C LYS A 91 -18.73 -2.34 12.51
N LEU A 92 -18.33 -1.72 11.40
CA LEU A 92 -17.49 -2.36 10.39
C LEU A 92 -16.06 -2.52 10.91
N SER A 93 -15.53 -1.50 11.62
CA SER A 93 -14.24 -1.58 12.28
C SER A 93 -14.19 -2.71 13.32
N ALA A 94 -15.24 -2.84 14.14
CA ALA A 94 -15.37 -3.93 15.09
C ALA A 94 -15.42 -5.30 14.41
N LEU A 95 -16.11 -5.42 13.27
CA LEU A 95 -16.15 -6.65 12.46
C LEU A 95 -14.76 -7.03 11.94
N LEU A 96 -13.99 -6.06 11.43
CA LEU A 96 -12.64 -6.30 10.96
C LEU A 96 -11.69 -6.73 12.08
N GLN A 97 -11.83 -6.14 13.27
CA GLN A 97 -11.05 -6.52 14.44
C GLN A 97 -11.40 -7.91 14.99
N SER A 98 -12.56 -8.44 14.66
CA SER A 98 -12.98 -9.79 15.05
C SER A 98 -12.32 -10.90 14.22
N ILE A 99 -11.60 -10.55 13.14
CA ILE A 99 -10.92 -11.54 12.30
C ILE A 99 -9.78 -12.19 13.09
N PRO A 100 -9.73 -13.53 13.19
CA PRO A 100 -8.65 -14.22 13.89
C PRO A 100 -7.27 -13.88 13.29
N GLN A 101 -6.29 -13.63 14.13
CA GLN A 101 -4.93 -13.30 13.70
C GLN A 101 -4.28 -14.39 12.82
N GLY A 102 -4.65 -15.66 13.04
CA GLY A 102 -4.19 -16.75 12.19
C GLY A 102 -4.65 -16.63 10.73
N VAL A 103 -5.86 -16.14 10.50
CA VAL A 103 -6.38 -15.90 9.15
C VAL A 103 -5.63 -14.74 8.49
N LEU A 104 -5.42 -13.65 9.23
CA LEU A 104 -4.65 -12.50 8.74
C LEU A 104 -3.21 -12.90 8.42
N GLY A 105 -2.56 -13.68 9.28
CA GLY A 105 -1.22 -14.20 9.04
C GLY A 105 -1.13 -15.06 7.78
N GLY A 106 -2.11 -15.92 7.53
CA GLY A 106 -2.18 -16.73 6.31
C GLY A 106 -2.33 -15.89 5.05
N ILE A 107 -3.18 -14.86 5.07
CA ILE A 107 -3.36 -13.93 3.96
C ILE A 107 -2.07 -13.15 3.71
N MET A 108 -1.41 -12.66 4.77
CA MET A 108 -0.16 -11.94 4.64
C MET A 108 0.95 -12.80 4.03
N LEU A 109 1.10 -14.06 4.44
CA LEU A 109 2.06 -14.98 3.85
C LEU A 109 1.83 -15.15 2.34
N LEU A 110 0.58 -15.25 1.93
CA LEU A 110 0.22 -15.37 0.52
C LEU A 110 0.54 -14.09 -0.25
N LEU A 111 0.22 -12.94 0.30
CA LEU A 111 0.51 -11.63 -0.31
C LEU A 111 2.01 -11.38 -0.45
N PHE A 112 2.78 -11.60 0.61
CA PHE A 112 4.24 -11.45 0.56
C PHE A 112 4.90 -12.48 -0.37
N GLY A 113 4.37 -13.70 -0.44
CA GLY A 113 4.82 -14.71 -1.39
C GLY A 113 4.64 -14.27 -2.84
N THR A 114 3.52 -13.64 -3.18
CA THR A 114 3.29 -13.09 -4.52
C THR A 114 4.19 -11.92 -4.84
N ILE A 115 4.41 -11.01 -3.90
CA ILE A 115 5.35 -9.89 -4.07
C ILE A 115 6.76 -10.41 -4.34
N ALA A 116 7.21 -11.37 -3.54
CA ALA A 116 8.52 -11.99 -3.70
C ALA A 116 8.65 -12.68 -5.07
N SER A 117 7.61 -13.36 -5.54
CA SER A 117 7.63 -14.00 -6.85
C SER A 117 7.75 -13.01 -8.00
N VAL A 118 7.05 -11.86 -7.90
CA VAL A 118 7.15 -10.78 -8.89
C VAL A 118 8.54 -10.14 -8.87
N GLY A 119 9.11 -9.97 -7.68
CA GLY A 119 10.47 -9.44 -7.52
C GLY A 119 11.55 -10.34 -8.12
N VAL A 120 11.39 -11.66 -8.03
CA VAL A 120 12.34 -12.62 -8.60
C VAL A 120 12.21 -12.73 -10.13
N GLN A 121 11.02 -12.48 -10.68
CA GLN A 121 10.78 -12.51 -12.12
C GLN A 121 11.34 -11.30 -12.89
N ASN A 122 11.65 -10.24 -12.18
CA ASN A 122 12.25 -9.02 -12.72
C ASN A 122 13.74 -8.92 -12.39
#